data_888b7240abc2908dda1b22cb7f52c04f
#
_entry.id   888b7240abc2908dda1b22cb7f52c04f
#
_cell.length_a   1.000
_cell.length_b   1.000
_cell.length_c   1.000
_cell.angle_alpha   90.00
_cell.angle_beta   90.00
_cell.angle_gamma   90.00
#
_symmetry.space_group_name_H-M   'P 1'
#
loop_
_entity.id
_entity.type
_entity.pdbx_description
1 polymer ?
#
loop_
_entity_poly.entity_id
_entity_poly.type
_entity_poly.pdbx_seq_one_letter_code
_entity_poly.pdbx_strand_id
1 'polypeptide(L)'
;RKADITLERPKGDKRHTVIYDGTAIHSLELLASSLHGMLTSSVNRWFALRFKETAINEDDEAREWLEDVLDKMYIAISRSNFQQEVFETYFDLIAFGTSCLQIEEDKDDIIRFSSRHIKEIYISEDAKGMVNCIYRRFKMSAKATVEKFGADNVSLKTLNTLKKAPFDDIDLVHVVKPRNTYNPKKLDKQNMPFTSIYFEYDSGHIISQGGFNEFPYVVPRYLKASNELYGRSPGMNALPDVKVLNKM
;
A
#
# COMPACT_ATOMS: atom_id res chain seq x y z
N ARG A 1 -11.81 6.63 -12.90
CA ARG A 1 -10.50 5.97 -13.14
C ARG A 1 -10.76 4.64 -13.83
N LYS A 2 -10.38 4.51 -15.10
CA LYS A 2 -10.49 3.22 -15.79
C LYS A 2 -9.29 2.38 -15.35
N ALA A 3 -9.52 1.42 -14.47
CA ALA A 3 -8.49 0.47 -14.10
C ALA A 3 -8.44 -0.64 -15.14
N ASP A 4 -7.43 -0.63 -15.96
CA ASP A 4 -7.12 -1.76 -16.82
C ASP A 4 -6.33 -2.79 -15.99
N ILE A 5 -7.07 -3.62 -15.25
CA ILE A 5 -6.46 -4.66 -14.41
C ILE A 5 -5.80 -5.75 -15.27
N THR A 6 -6.36 -6.01 -16.44
CA THR A 6 -5.92 -7.11 -17.32
C THR A 6 -5.12 -6.69 -18.54
N LEU A 7 -5.25 -5.42 -18.99
CA LEU A 7 -4.61 -4.94 -20.21
C LEU A 7 -3.47 -3.98 -19.86
N GLU A 8 -2.28 -4.26 -20.37
CA GLU A 8 -1.17 -3.31 -20.36
C GLU A 8 -1.35 -2.28 -21.47
N ARG A 9 -1.27 -1.01 -21.10
CA ARG A 9 -1.32 0.11 -22.04
C ARG A 9 -0.04 0.93 -21.97
N PRO A 10 0.41 1.51 -23.09
CA PRO A 10 1.54 2.43 -23.08
C PRO A 10 1.30 3.63 -22.14
N LYS A 11 2.37 4.14 -21.57
CA LYS A 11 2.33 5.39 -20.78
C LYS A 11 1.84 6.52 -21.67
N GLY A 12 0.83 7.28 -21.21
CA GLY A 12 0.26 8.40 -21.97
C GLY A 12 -0.91 8.08 -22.90
N ASP A 13 -1.35 6.82 -22.98
CA ASP A 13 -2.52 6.43 -23.78
C ASP A 13 -3.82 7.07 -23.24
N LYS A 14 -4.72 7.48 -24.15
CA LYS A 14 -6.00 8.09 -23.80
C LYS A 14 -6.92 7.06 -23.13
N ARG A 15 -7.31 7.32 -21.88
CA ARG A 15 -8.14 6.41 -21.07
C ARG A 15 -9.64 6.69 -21.16
N HIS A 16 -10.08 7.71 -21.94
CA HIS A 16 -11.45 8.24 -21.87
C HIS A 16 -12.29 8.02 -23.13
N THR A 17 -11.87 7.17 -24.06
CA THR A 17 -12.54 7.02 -25.35
C THR A 17 -13.96 6.45 -25.32
N VAL A 18 -14.44 5.99 -24.14
CA VAL A 18 -15.74 5.29 -24.02
C VAL A 18 -16.51 5.71 -22.75
N ILE A 19 -16.15 6.82 -22.10
CA ILE A 19 -16.86 7.33 -20.92
C ILE A 19 -17.60 8.58 -21.35
N TYR A 20 -18.94 8.50 -21.45
CA TYR A 20 -19.82 9.58 -21.84
C TYR A 20 -20.48 10.26 -20.63
N ASP A 21 -20.64 9.55 -19.53
CA ASP A 21 -21.27 10.03 -18.30
C ASP A 21 -20.25 10.04 -17.14
N GLY A 22 -20.11 11.20 -16.47
CA GLY A 22 -19.18 11.43 -15.37
C GLY A 22 -19.75 11.20 -13.98
N THR A 23 -21.06 10.91 -13.86
CA THR A 23 -21.76 10.82 -12.57
C THR A 23 -21.12 9.82 -11.62
N ALA A 24 -20.73 8.65 -12.12
CA ALA A 24 -20.10 7.61 -11.31
C ALA A 24 -18.71 8.05 -10.79
N ILE A 25 -17.96 8.78 -11.60
CA ILE A 25 -16.63 9.29 -11.21
C ILE A 25 -16.78 10.33 -10.10
N HIS A 26 -17.71 11.27 -10.28
CA HIS A 26 -17.99 12.30 -9.28
C HIS A 26 -18.51 11.70 -7.96
N SER A 27 -19.42 10.72 -8.02
CA SER A 27 -19.92 10.03 -6.85
C SER A 27 -18.82 9.29 -6.09
N LEU A 28 -17.87 8.68 -6.81
CA LEU A 28 -16.71 8.02 -6.21
C LEU A 28 -15.80 9.03 -5.48
N GLU A 29 -15.51 10.17 -6.11
CA GLU A 29 -14.71 11.24 -5.52
C GLU A 29 -15.38 11.83 -4.28
N LEU A 30 -16.69 12.08 -4.33
CA LEU A 30 -17.47 12.58 -3.21
C LEU A 30 -17.44 11.62 -2.01
N LEU A 31 -17.64 10.31 -2.25
CA LEU A 31 -17.62 9.31 -1.19
C LEU A 31 -16.21 9.17 -0.60
N ALA A 32 -15.16 9.18 -1.43
CA ALA A 32 -13.77 9.11 -0.96
C ALA A 32 -13.41 10.33 -0.09
N SER A 33 -13.82 11.54 -0.52
CA SER A 33 -13.63 12.78 0.24
C SER A 33 -14.37 12.76 1.56
N SER A 34 -15.60 12.23 1.56
CA SER A 34 -16.41 12.10 2.78
C SER A 34 -15.77 11.14 3.78
N LEU A 35 -15.33 9.96 3.34
CA LEU A 35 -14.62 9.00 4.20
C LEU A 35 -13.32 9.59 4.75
N HIS A 36 -12.55 10.28 3.92
CA HIS A 36 -11.31 10.93 4.35
C HIS A 36 -11.58 12.00 5.42
N GLY A 37 -12.56 12.86 5.21
CA GLY A 37 -12.93 13.91 6.17
C GLY A 37 -13.48 13.36 7.49
N MET A 38 -14.18 12.22 7.46
CA MET A 38 -14.79 11.62 8.65
C MET A 38 -13.83 10.72 9.44
N LEU A 39 -12.96 9.96 8.78
CA LEU A 39 -12.14 8.92 9.42
C LEU A 39 -10.71 9.40 9.73
N THR A 40 -10.11 10.20 8.85
CA THR A 40 -8.71 10.60 8.95
C THR A 40 -8.52 12.09 8.69
N SER A 41 -9.39 12.91 9.31
CA SER A 41 -9.34 14.38 9.20
C SER A 41 -7.95 14.91 9.55
N SER A 42 -7.45 15.84 8.74
CA SER A 42 -6.20 16.57 9.04
C SER A 42 -6.36 17.60 10.16
N VAL A 43 -7.59 17.98 10.48
CA VAL A 43 -7.90 19.03 11.45
C VAL A 43 -8.16 18.47 12.83
N ASN A 44 -8.85 17.33 12.90
CA ASN A 44 -9.26 16.73 14.17
C ASN A 44 -8.38 15.51 14.50
N ARG A 45 -8.13 15.30 15.78
CA ARG A 45 -7.53 14.07 16.26
C ARG A 45 -8.53 12.93 16.06
N TRP A 46 -8.13 11.89 15.35
CA TRP A 46 -8.98 10.75 15.00
C TRP A 46 -8.56 9.44 15.68
N PHE A 47 -7.46 9.43 16.44
CA PHE A 47 -7.08 8.33 17.33
C PHE A 47 -6.50 8.88 18.65
N ALA A 48 -6.51 8.03 19.68
CA ALA A 48 -5.92 8.29 20.98
C ALA A 48 -5.18 7.05 21.48
N LEU A 49 -4.21 7.25 22.36
CA LEU A 49 -3.44 6.16 22.97
C LEU A 49 -4.01 5.84 24.36
N ARG A 50 -4.03 4.57 24.72
CA ARG A 50 -4.39 4.09 26.05
C ARG A 50 -3.54 2.86 26.41
N PHE A 51 -3.19 2.74 27.67
CA PHE A 51 -2.64 1.50 28.18
C PHE A 51 -3.71 0.40 28.25
N LYS A 52 -3.29 -0.85 28.09
CA LYS A 52 -4.17 -2.01 28.18
C LYS A 52 -4.75 -2.17 29.59
N GLU A 53 -3.98 -1.80 30.62
CA GLU A 53 -4.38 -1.86 32.01
C GLU A 53 -5.08 -0.55 32.38
N THR A 54 -6.36 -0.65 32.79
CA THR A 54 -7.19 0.52 33.08
C THR A 54 -6.64 1.34 34.26
N ALA A 55 -6.06 0.69 35.27
CA ALA A 55 -5.51 1.38 36.43
C ALA A 55 -4.39 2.36 36.09
N ILE A 56 -3.56 2.05 35.07
CA ILE A 56 -2.48 2.94 34.64
C ILE A 56 -3.03 4.17 33.92
N ASN A 57 -4.20 4.05 33.25
CA ASN A 57 -4.85 5.18 32.59
C ASN A 57 -5.45 6.20 33.56
N GLU A 58 -5.57 5.87 34.85
CA GLU A 58 -6.05 6.76 35.91
C GLU A 58 -4.89 7.58 36.52
N ASP A 59 -3.65 7.17 36.29
CA ASP A 59 -2.47 7.89 36.74
C ASP A 59 -2.19 9.13 35.86
N ASP A 60 -1.97 10.27 36.49
CA ASP A 60 -1.79 11.55 35.80
C ASP A 60 -0.48 11.60 35.02
N GLU A 61 0.61 11.07 35.55
CA GLU A 61 1.92 11.03 34.88
C GLU A 61 1.86 10.13 33.63
N ALA A 62 1.18 9.00 33.72
CA ALA A 62 0.98 8.09 32.60
C ALA A 62 0.13 8.72 31.47
N ARG A 63 -0.90 9.49 31.84
CA ARG A 63 -1.71 10.22 30.85
C ARG A 63 -0.92 11.31 30.15
N GLU A 64 -0.15 12.11 30.89
CA GLU A 64 0.69 13.16 30.33
C GLU A 64 1.72 12.59 29.37
N TRP A 65 2.34 11.45 29.72
CA TRP A 65 3.26 10.76 28.83
C TRP A 65 2.58 10.26 27.54
N LEU A 66 1.37 9.70 27.64
CA LEU A 66 0.60 9.27 26.45
C LEU A 66 0.23 10.43 25.53
N GLU A 67 -0.15 11.57 26.09
CA GLU A 67 -0.47 12.77 25.31
C GLU A 67 0.77 13.32 24.59
N ASP A 68 1.94 13.34 25.25
CA ASP A 68 3.20 13.75 24.62
C ASP A 68 3.60 12.80 23.47
N VAL A 69 3.43 11.49 23.67
CA VAL A 69 3.67 10.49 22.59
C VAL A 69 2.68 10.68 21.45
N LEU A 70 1.39 10.89 21.76
CA LEU A 70 0.35 11.12 20.78
C LEU A 70 0.63 12.36 19.94
N ASP A 71 1.06 13.44 20.55
CA ASP A 71 1.44 14.67 19.84
C ASP A 71 2.60 14.45 18.88
N LYS A 72 3.64 13.74 19.31
CA LYS A 72 4.77 13.36 18.45
C LYS A 72 4.33 12.50 17.26
N MET A 73 3.39 11.56 17.48
CA MET A 73 2.83 10.75 16.40
C MET A 73 2.06 11.60 15.39
N TYR A 74 1.20 12.53 15.85
CA TYR A 74 0.48 13.45 14.96
C TYR A 74 1.42 14.37 14.19
N ILE A 75 2.50 14.86 14.81
CA ILE A 75 3.53 15.64 14.13
C ILE A 75 4.21 14.81 13.03
N ALA A 76 4.59 13.57 13.31
CA ALA A 76 5.21 12.70 12.32
C ALA A 76 4.25 12.41 11.14
N ILE A 77 2.99 12.11 11.41
CA ILE A 77 1.96 11.88 10.39
C ILE A 77 1.72 13.15 9.56
N SER A 78 1.64 14.32 10.19
CA SER A 78 1.37 15.59 9.50
C SER A 78 2.51 16.04 8.60
N ARG A 79 3.76 15.68 8.93
CA ARG A 79 4.96 15.96 8.11
C ARG A 79 5.11 14.99 6.95
N SER A 80 4.51 13.82 7.07
CA SER A 80 4.57 12.77 6.04
C SER A 80 3.56 13.03 4.91
N ASN A 81 3.59 12.17 3.90
CA ASN A 81 2.63 12.15 2.80
C ASN A 81 1.32 11.40 3.12
N PHE A 82 1.00 11.20 4.40
CA PHE A 82 -0.15 10.38 4.85
C PHE A 82 -1.48 10.81 4.22
N GLN A 83 -1.80 12.11 4.28
CA GLN A 83 -3.09 12.62 3.82
C GLN A 83 -3.36 12.32 2.34
N GLN A 84 -2.33 12.45 1.52
CA GLN A 84 -2.42 12.15 0.09
C GLN A 84 -2.61 10.67 -0.17
N GLU A 85 -1.78 9.83 0.44
CA GLU A 85 -1.77 8.39 0.20
C GLU A 85 -2.99 7.68 0.79
N VAL A 86 -3.49 8.15 1.94
CA VAL A 86 -4.72 7.60 2.53
C VAL A 86 -5.95 7.95 1.71
N PHE A 87 -6.01 9.15 1.13
CA PHE A 87 -7.08 9.52 0.20
C PHE A 87 -7.12 8.59 -1.03
N GLU A 88 -5.96 8.34 -1.64
CA GLU A 88 -5.84 7.36 -2.75
C GLU A 88 -6.24 5.94 -2.29
N THR A 89 -5.92 5.57 -1.05
CA THR A 89 -6.32 4.28 -0.45
C THR A 89 -7.84 4.17 -0.31
N TYR A 90 -8.54 5.22 0.14
CA TYR A 90 -10.00 5.25 0.20
C TYR A 90 -10.62 5.22 -1.20
N PHE A 91 -10.04 5.94 -2.14
CA PHE A 91 -10.49 5.95 -3.52
C PHE A 91 -10.44 4.55 -4.15
N ASP A 92 -9.32 3.86 -3.98
CA ASP A 92 -9.16 2.49 -4.47
C ASP A 92 -10.06 1.49 -3.71
N LEU A 93 -10.26 1.68 -2.39
CA LEU A 93 -11.15 0.86 -1.58
C LEU A 93 -12.61 0.92 -2.06
N ILE A 94 -13.10 2.12 -2.37
CA ILE A 94 -14.47 2.33 -2.86
C ILE A 94 -14.61 1.80 -4.29
N ALA A 95 -13.58 1.97 -5.13
CA ALA A 95 -13.61 1.52 -6.52
C ALA A 95 -13.52 0.00 -6.65
N PHE A 96 -12.60 -0.62 -5.92
CA PHE A 96 -12.21 -2.04 -6.09
C PHE A 96 -12.56 -2.95 -4.91
N GLY A 97 -13.00 -2.39 -3.78
CA GLY A 97 -13.33 -3.15 -2.58
C GLY A 97 -12.13 -3.61 -1.76
N THR A 98 -10.93 -3.51 -2.29
CA THR A 98 -9.67 -3.80 -1.60
C THR A 98 -8.67 -2.75 -2.02
N SER A 99 -7.96 -2.20 -1.06
CA SER A 99 -6.82 -1.31 -1.30
C SER A 99 -5.61 -1.78 -0.51
N CYS A 100 -4.47 -1.17 -0.76
CA CYS A 100 -3.24 -1.53 -0.08
C CYS A 100 -2.40 -0.30 0.17
N LEU A 101 -2.09 -0.05 1.43
CA LEU A 101 -1.21 1.01 1.88
C LEU A 101 0.07 0.38 2.44
N GLN A 102 1.20 0.71 1.84
CA GLN A 102 2.51 0.33 2.34
C GLN A 102 3.05 1.42 3.25
N ILE A 103 3.63 1.01 4.38
CA ILE A 103 4.22 1.90 5.38
C ILE A 103 5.70 1.54 5.46
N GLU A 104 6.56 2.52 5.26
CA GLU A 104 8.02 2.36 5.30
C GLU A 104 8.64 3.44 6.16
N GLU A 105 9.79 3.13 6.77
CA GLU A 105 10.63 4.14 7.39
C GLU A 105 11.21 5.08 6.33
N ASP A 106 11.22 6.36 6.62
CA ASP A 106 11.86 7.38 5.79
C ASP A 106 12.93 8.14 6.58
N LYS A 107 14.04 8.45 5.93
CA LYS A 107 15.17 9.13 6.58
C LYS A 107 14.90 10.62 6.80
N ASP A 108 14.08 11.21 5.94
CA ASP A 108 13.81 12.65 5.96
C ASP A 108 12.55 12.96 6.78
N ASP A 109 11.47 12.18 6.56
CA ASP A 109 10.13 12.42 7.13
C ASP A 109 9.73 11.39 8.21
N ILE A 110 10.68 10.54 8.68
CA ILE A 110 10.47 9.48 9.68
C ILE A 110 9.63 8.33 9.12
N ILE A 111 8.48 8.62 8.51
CA ILE A 111 7.52 7.63 8.01
C ILE A 111 7.03 8.05 6.63
N ARG A 112 6.95 7.09 5.71
CA ARG A 112 6.45 7.28 4.36
C ARG A 112 5.34 6.28 4.06
N PHE A 113 4.27 6.77 3.46
CA PHE A 113 3.14 5.98 3.01
C PHE A 113 3.17 5.83 1.49
N SER A 114 2.65 4.72 0.98
CA SER A 114 2.53 4.51 -0.46
C SER A 114 1.30 3.66 -0.76
N SER A 115 0.31 4.25 -1.40
CA SER A 115 -0.84 3.51 -1.91
C SER A 115 -0.41 2.63 -3.09
N ARG A 116 -0.73 1.34 -3.03
CA ARG A 116 -0.36 0.35 -4.04
C ARG A 116 -1.61 -0.10 -4.77
N HIS A 117 -1.59 0.01 -6.09
CA HIS A 117 -2.74 -0.35 -6.91
C HIS A 117 -2.99 -1.87 -6.84
N ILE A 118 -4.25 -2.28 -6.74
CA ILE A 118 -4.67 -3.68 -6.62
C ILE A 118 -4.15 -4.58 -7.78
N LYS A 119 -3.90 -4.02 -8.95
CA LYS A 119 -3.31 -4.72 -10.10
C LYS A 119 -1.93 -5.32 -9.80
N GLU A 120 -1.16 -4.67 -8.92
CA GLU A 120 0.21 -5.07 -8.61
C GLU A 120 0.28 -6.11 -7.49
N ILE A 121 -0.84 -6.39 -6.80
CA ILE A 121 -0.83 -7.02 -5.49
C ILE A 121 -1.60 -8.33 -5.49
N TYR A 122 -0.95 -9.35 -4.93
CA TYR A 122 -1.53 -10.65 -4.60
C TYR A 122 -1.38 -10.84 -3.09
N ILE A 123 -2.48 -11.07 -2.41
CA ILE A 123 -2.53 -11.20 -0.95
C ILE A 123 -2.82 -12.65 -0.54
N SER A 124 -2.41 -13.00 0.67
CA SER A 124 -2.78 -14.25 1.33
C SER A 124 -3.10 -13.95 2.79
N GLU A 125 -4.03 -14.72 3.35
CA GLU A 125 -4.47 -14.63 4.74
C GLU A 125 -3.89 -15.76 5.59
N ASP A 126 -3.76 -15.49 6.87
CA ASP A 126 -3.52 -16.51 7.88
C ASP A 126 -4.81 -17.26 8.26
N ALA A 127 -4.69 -18.24 9.18
CA ALA A 127 -5.83 -19.00 9.70
C ALA A 127 -6.88 -18.14 10.44
N LYS A 128 -6.54 -16.89 10.80
CA LYS A 128 -7.43 -15.94 11.47
C LYS A 128 -8.10 -14.98 10.47
N GLY A 129 -7.82 -15.11 9.16
CA GLY A 129 -8.33 -14.23 8.12
C GLY A 129 -7.66 -12.87 8.05
N MET A 130 -6.48 -12.72 8.67
CA MET A 130 -5.67 -11.52 8.57
C MET A 130 -4.67 -11.63 7.43
N VAL A 131 -4.56 -10.58 6.61
CA VAL A 131 -3.54 -10.54 5.55
C VAL A 131 -2.17 -10.43 6.18
N ASN A 132 -1.33 -11.42 5.96
CA ASN A 132 0.03 -11.50 6.48
C ASN A 132 1.08 -11.77 5.41
N CYS A 133 0.65 -11.93 4.15
CA CYS A 133 1.54 -12.18 3.04
C CYS A 133 1.11 -11.37 1.82
N ILE A 134 2.08 -10.70 1.20
CA ILE A 134 1.90 -9.93 -0.04
C ILE A 134 2.97 -10.29 -1.05
N TYR A 135 2.54 -10.47 -2.29
CA TYR A 135 3.38 -10.51 -3.48
C TYR A 135 3.01 -9.32 -4.35
N ARG A 136 3.94 -8.39 -4.53
CA ARG A 136 3.75 -7.22 -5.39
C ARG A 136 4.60 -7.35 -6.64
N ARG A 137 3.95 -7.42 -7.83
CA ARG A 137 4.61 -7.35 -9.13
C ARG A 137 4.43 -5.94 -9.70
N PHE A 138 5.53 -5.27 -10.02
CA PHE A 138 5.52 -3.89 -10.50
C PHE A 138 6.67 -3.64 -11.47
N LYS A 139 6.55 -2.57 -12.24
CA LYS A 139 7.58 -2.15 -13.19
C LYS A 139 8.31 -0.93 -12.65
N MET A 140 9.62 -0.93 -12.83
CA MET A 140 10.49 0.19 -12.48
C MET A 140 11.54 0.37 -13.58
N SER A 141 11.86 1.63 -13.94
CA SER A 141 12.91 1.85 -14.95
C SER A 141 14.26 1.30 -14.50
N ALA A 142 15.09 0.87 -15.45
CA ALA A 142 16.42 0.34 -15.17
C ALA A 142 17.25 1.34 -14.34
N LYS A 143 17.15 2.64 -14.66
CA LYS A 143 17.81 3.70 -13.91
C LYS A 143 17.36 3.74 -12.45
N ALA A 144 16.06 3.81 -12.18
CA ALA A 144 15.52 3.85 -10.82
C ALA A 144 15.80 2.55 -10.03
N THR A 145 15.85 1.40 -10.72
CA THR A 145 16.18 0.11 -10.10
C THR A 145 17.63 0.13 -9.60
N VAL A 146 18.56 0.58 -10.41
CA VAL A 146 19.98 0.67 -10.01
C VAL A 146 20.21 1.75 -8.95
N GLU A 147 19.53 2.89 -9.02
CA GLU A 147 19.59 3.93 -7.99
C GLU A 147 19.10 3.44 -6.63
N LYS A 148 18.00 2.65 -6.63
CA LYS A 148 17.41 2.13 -5.37
C LYS A 148 18.21 0.99 -4.76
N PHE A 149 18.69 0.05 -5.55
CA PHE A 149 19.26 -1.21 -5.05
C PHE A 149 20.79 -1.31 -5.18
N GLY A 150 21.40 -0.42 -5.95
CA GLY A 150 22.83 -0.45 -6.25
C GLY A 150 23.18 -1.31 -7.48
N ALA A 151 24.25 -0.94 -8.18
CA ALA A 151 24.66 -1.63 -9.39
C ALA A 151 25.15 -3.07 -9.14
N ASP A 152 25.74 -3.33 -7.97
CA ASP A 152 26.31 -4.63 -7.61
C ASP A 152 25.22 -5.69 -7.30
N ASN A 153 24.01 -5.25 -6.99
CA ASN A 153 22.92 -6.14 -6.58
C ASN A 153 21.96 -6.50 -7.71
N VAL A 154 22.05 -5.85 -8.85
CA VAL A 154 21.15 -6.11 -9.99
C VAL A 154 21.79 -7.07 -11.00
N SER A 155 20.96 -7.72 -11.82
CA SER A 155 21.46 -8.64 -12.84
C SER A 155 22.24 -7.94 -13.95
N LEU A 156 23.09 -8.70 -14.64
CA LEU A 156 23.79 -8.21 -15.84
C LEU A 156 22.81 -7.75 -16.95
N LYS A 157 21.61 -8.36 -17.01
CA LYS A 157 20.57 -7.96 -17.96
C LYS A 157 20.11 -6.52 -17.65
N THR A 158 19.82 -6.22 -16.38
CA THR A 158 19.41 -4.88 -15.93
C THR A 158 20.50 -3.84 -16.15
N LEU A 159 21.78 -4.18 -15.90
CA LEU A 159 22.91 -3.30 -16.18
C LEU A 159 23.07 -3.01 -17.68
N ASN A 160 22.87 -4.03 -18.52
CA ASN A 160 22.91 -3.85 -19.97
C ASN A 160 21.73 -2.98 -20.48
N THR A 161 20.54 -3.15 -19.88
CA THR A 161 19.38 -2.30 -20.17
C THR A 161 19.65 -0.86 -19.74
N LEU A 162 20.25 -0.64 -18.57
CA LEU A 162 20.65 0.70 -18.12
C LEU A 162 21.55 1.42 -19.12
N LYS A 163 22.53 0.70 -19.71
CA LYS A 163 23.46 1.29 -20.69
C LYS A 163 22.81 1.63 -22.03
N LYS A 164 21.84 0.83 -22.48
CA LYS A 164 21.20 0.98 -23.81
C LYS A 164 19.95 1.86 -23.75
N ALA A 165 19.10 1.66 -22.73
CA ALA A 165 17.80 2.27 -22.60
C ALA A 165 17.46 2.46 -21.09
N PRO A 166 18.01 3.50 -20.43
CA PRO A 166 17.89 3.68 -18.97
C PRO A 166 16.45 3.84 -18.46
N PHE A 167 15.51 4.22 -19.32
CA PHE A 167 14.11 4.40 -18.99
C PHE A 167 13.22 3.19 -19.31
N ASP A 168 13.79 2.11 -19.87
CA ASP A 168 13.05 0.87 -20.07
C ASP A 168 12.68 0.23 -18.73
N ASP A 169 11.48 -0.32 -18.68
CA ASP A 169 10.92 -0.92 -17.47
C ASP A 169 11.49 -2.32 -17.23
N ILE A 170 11.90 -2.57 -16.00
CA ILE A 170 12.28 -3.89 -15.48
C ILE A 170 11.11 -4.39 -14.62
N ASP A 171 10.69 -5.64 -14.86
CA ASP A 171 9.67 -6.30 -14.03
C ASP A 171 10.31 -6.80 -12.72
N LEU A 172 9.79 -6.28 -11.60
CA LEU A 172 10.24 -6.60 -10.27
C LEU A 172 9.13 -7.25 -9.46
N VAL A 173 9.51 -8.12 -8.55
CA VAL A 173 8.61 -8.69 -7.55
C VAL A 173 9.16 -8.39 -6.16
N HIS A 174 8.30 -7.87 -5.30
CA HIS A 174 8.53 -7.71 -3.88
C HIS A 174 7.64 -8.67 -3.10
N VAL A 175 8.23 -9.49 -2.27
CA VAL A 175 7.53 -10.46 -1.42
C VAL A 175 7.74 -10.10 0.03
N VAL A 176 6.63 -9.96 0.75
CA VAL A 176 6.64 -9.87 2.23
C VAL A 176 5.77 -10.97 2.78
N LYS A 177 6.35 -11.82 3.61
CA LYS A 177 5.66 -12.95 4.23
C LYS A 177 6.24 -13.27 5.62
N PRO A 178 5.47 -13.93 6.50
CA PRO A 178 5.97 -14.42 7.78
C PRO A 178 7.17 -15.34 7.57
N ARG A 179 8.13 -15.27 8.48
CA ARG A 179 9.30 -16.13 8.53
C ARG A 179 9.05 -17.27 9.50
N ASN A 180 9.19 -18.50 9.05
CA ASN A 180 8.94 -19.68 9.89
C ASN A 180 9.97 -19.84 11.02
N THR A 181 11.22 -19.43 10.76
CA THR A 181 12.32 -19.53 11.73
C THR A 181 13.06 -18.21 11.79
N TYR A 182 13.05 -17.56 12.94
CA TYR A 182 13.82 -16.35 13.21
C TYR A 182 14.29 -16.33 14.68
N ASN A 183 15.33 -15.57 14.95
CA ASN A 183 15.84 -15.43 16.31
C ASN A 183 15.55 -14.01 16.86
N PRO A 184 14.58 -13.85 17.77
CA PRO A 184 14.16 -12.53 18.27
C PRO A 184 15.26 -11.79 19.09
N LYS A 185 16.33 -12.48 19.47
CA LYS A 185 17.48 -11.89 20.18
C LYS A 185 18.47 -11.21 19.24
N LYS A 186 18.38 -11.45 17.93
CA LYS A 186 19.23 -10.83 16.91
C LYS A 186 18.49 -9.68 16.25
N LEU A 187 19.16 -8.54 16.14
CA LEU A 187 18.60 -7.30 15.56
C LEU A 187 18.84 -7.16 14.05
N ASP A 188 19.44 -8.16 13.41
CA ASP A 188 19.70 -8.13 11.98
C ASP A 188 18.44 -8.38 11.16
N LYS A 189 18.36 -7.79 9.98
CA LYS A 189 17.19 -7.88 9.08
C LYS A 189 16.83 -9.31 8.68
N GLN A 190 17.77 -10.25 8.78
CA GLN A 190 17.54 -11.67 8.48
C GLN A 190 16.81 -12.42 9.61
N ASN A 191 16.79 -11.87 10.81
CA ASN A 191 16.14 -12.46 11.98
C ASN A 191 14.87 -11.72 12.41
N MET A 192 14.31 -10.87 11.56
CA MET A 192 13.01 -10.23 11.77
C MET A 192 11.85 -11.18 11.45
N PRO A 193 10.67 -11.03 12.10
CA PRO A 193 9.50 -11.90 11.93
C PRO A 193 8.96 -12.00 10.51
N PHE A 194 9.04 -10.91 9.74
CA PHE A 194 8.64 -10.89 8.33
C PHE A 194 9.86 -10.81 7.44
N THR A 195 9.91 -11.65 6.42
CA THR A 195 10.94 -11.56 5.37
C THR A 195 10.49 -10.61 4.28
N SER A 196 11.43 -9.83 3.76
CA SER A 196 11.26 -8.94 2.61
C SER A 196 12.26 -9.33 1.53
N ILE A 197 11.78 -9.70 0.35
CA ILE A 197 12.63 -10.15 -0.76
C ILE A 197 12.23 -9.38 -2.01
N TYR A 198 13.21 -8.73 -2.65
CA TYR A 198 13.06 -8.17 -3.99
C TYR A 198 13.82 -9.03 -4.99
N PHE A 199 13.18 -9.35 -6.11
CA PHE A 199 13.83 -10.07 -7.19
C PHE A 199 13.31 -9.63 -8.57
N GLU A 200 14.12 -9.82 -9.58
CA GLU A 200 13.72 -9.61 -10.97
C GLU A 200 12.84 -10.77 -11.44
N TYR A 201 11.67 -10.46 -11.99
CA TYR A 201 10.67 -11.46 -12.39
C TYR A 201 11.22 -12.41 -13.46
N ASP A 202 11.89 -11.87 -14.49
CA ASP A 202 12.35 -12.65 -15.64
C ASP A 202 13.53 -13.57 -15.33
N SER A 203 14.47 -13.10 -14.51
CA SER A 203 15.71 -13.81 -14.21
C SER A 203 15.65 -14.63 -12.92
N GLY A 204 14.68 -14.32 -12.04
CA GLY A 204 14.66 -14.84 -10.67
C GLY A 204 15.81 -14.32 -9.79
N HIS A 205 16.61 -13.36 -10.30
CA HIS A 205 17.74 -12.81 -9.58
C HIS A 205 17.30 -12.02 -8.37
N ILE A 206 17.81 -12.39 -7.19
CA ILE A 206 17.47 -11.72 -5.93
C ILE A 206 18.31 -10.45 -5.84
N ILE A 207 17.62 -9.30 -5.79
CA ILE A 207 18.24 -7.97 -5.73
C ILE A 207 18.48 -7.57 -4.28
N SER A 208 17.54 -7.88 -3.38
CA SER A 208 17.61 -7.47 -1.98
C SER A 208 16.88 -8.44 -1.08
N GLN A 209 17.47 -8.73 0.07
CA GLN A 209 16.86 -9.49 1.14
C GLN A 209 16.91 -8.69 2.44
N GLY A 210 15.75 -8.62 3.11
CA GLY A 210 15.61 -7.90 4.35
C GLY A 210 14.53 -8.52 5.23
N GLY A 211 14.03 -7.72 6.15
CA GLY A 211 12.92 -8.10 7.02
C GLY A 211 12.27 -6.90 7.64
N PHE A 212 11.11 -7.14 8.24
CA PHE A 212 10.35 -6.18 9.04
C PHE A 212 9.98 -6.81 10.37
N ASN A 213 9.96 -6.00 11.43
CA ASN A 213 9.47 -6.43 12.74
C ASN A 213 7.95 -6.61 12.74
N GLU A 214 7.25 -5.81 11.96
CA GLU A 214 5.81 -5.85 11.79
C GLU A 214 5.47 -5.92 10.29
N PHE A 215 4.26 -6.35 9.97
CA PHE A 215 3.81 -6.42 8.59
C PHE A 215 3.62 -5.00 8.03
N PRO A 216 4.38 -4.58 7.01
CA PRO A 216 4.45 -3.19 6.58
C PRO A 216 3.31 -2.77 5.64
N TYR A 217 2.25 -3.56 5.53
CA TYR A 217 1.12 -3.30 4.66
C TYR A 217 -0.19 -3.30 5.43
N VAL A 218 -1.01 -2.31 5.18
CA VAL A 218 -2.41 -2.27 5.61
C VAL A 218 -3.28 -2.55 4.39
N VAL A 219 -4.07 -3.63 4.45
CA VAL A 219 -4.90 -4.08 3.34
C VAL A 219 -6.37 -4.09 3.76
N PRO A 220 -7.05 -2.93 3.76
CA PRO A 220 -8.45 -2.85 4.10
C PRO A 220 -9.31 -3.47 2.99
N ARG A 221 -10.41 -4.08 3.41
CA ARG A 221 -11.47 -4.63 2.54
C ARG A 221 -12.79 -4.00 2.92
N TYR A 222 -13.47 -3.39 1.94
CA TYR A 222 -14.70 -2.65 2.20
C TYR A 222 -15.81 -3.56 2.73
N LEU A 223 -16.11 -4.63 2.01
CA LEU A 223 -17.04 -5.68 2.43
C LEU A 223 -16.44 -7.03 2.05
N LYS A 224 -16.11 -7.83 3.07
CA LYS A 224 -15.62 -9.20 2.86
C LYS A 224 -16.79 -10.16 2.90
N ALA A 225 -17.07 -10.84 1.80
CA ALA A 225 -18.00 -11.98 1.80
C ALA A 225 -17.31 -13.24 2.32
N SER A 226 -18.09 -14.19 2.82
CA SER A 226 -17.56 -15.47 3.29
C SER A 226 -16.82 -16.19 2.16
N ASN A 227 -15.64 -16.75 2.48
CA ASN A 227 -14.74 -17.42 1.56
C ASN A 227 -14.13 -16.57 0.42
N GLU A 228 -14.28 -15.24 0.47
CA GLU A 228 -13.60 -14.34 -0.47
C GLU A 228 -12.36 -13.73 0.20
N LEU A 229 -11.27 -13.70 -0.56
CA LEU A 229 -10.00 -13.10 -0.13
C LEU A 229 -10.01 -11.58 -0.31
N TYR A 230 -10.54 -11.13 -1.44
CA TYR A 230 -10.67 -9.70 -1.78
C TYR A 230 -12.06 -9.19 -1.42
N GLY A 231 -12.14 -7.91 -1.05
CA GLY A 231 -13.39 -7.25 -0.70
C GLY A 231 -14.22 -6.86 -1.91
N ARG A 232 -15.52 -6.67 -1.67
CA ARG A 232 -16.47 -6.10 -2.63
C ARG A 232 -16.68 -4.62 -2.36
N SER A 233 -16.86 -3.84 -3.43
CA SER A 233 -16.99 -2.39 -3.35
C SER A 233 -18.40 -1.90 -3.64
N PRO A 234 -18.75 -0.68 -3.16
CA PRO A 234 -19.93 0.04 -3.64
C PRO A 234 -19.90 0.25 -5.14
N GLY A 235 -18.71 0.52 -5.72
CA GLY A 235 -18.53 0.67 -7.16
C GLY A 235 -18.86 -0.58 -7.96
N MET A 236 -18.57 -1.78 -7.43
CA MET A 236 -18.96 -3.04 -8.05
C MET A 236 -20.50 -3.20 -8.06
N ASN A 237 -21.18 -2.81 -6.99
CA ASN A 237 -22.63 -2.88 -6.89
C ASN A 237 -23.30 -1.89 -7.83
N ALA A 238 -22.76 -0.70 -8.00
CA ALA A 238 -23.28 0.34 -8.91
C ALA A 238 -22.93 0.08 -10.40
N LEU A 239 -22.05 -0.88 -10.69
CA LEU A 239 -21.55 -1.10 -12.04
C LEU A 239 -22.63 -1.36 -13.12
N PRO A 240 -23.73 -2.11 -12.86
CA PRO A 240 -24.82 -2.28 -13.81
C PRO A 240 -25.47 -0.94 -14.20
N ASP A 241 -25.77 -0.10 -13.21
CA ASP A 241 -26.42 1.21 -13.43
C ASP A 241 -25.50 2.17 -14.18
N VAL A 242 -24.22 2.20 -13.82
CA VAL A 242 -23.20 2.97 -14.53
C VAL A 242 -23.08 2.57 -16.00
N LYS A 243 -23.20 1.26 -16.29
CA LYS A 243 -23.19 0.78 -17.68
C LYS A 243 -24.43 1.22 -18.46
N VAL A 244 -25.59 1.29 -17.81
CA VAL A 244 -26.82 1.79 -18.43
C VAL A 244 -26.68 3.27 -18.74
N LEU A 245 -26.30 4.09 -17.75
CA LEU A 245 -26.08 5.53 -17.95
C LEU A 245 -25.09 5.83 -19.09
N ASN A 246 -24.04 5.04 -19.19
CA ASN A 246 -23.03 5.25 -20.22
C ASN A 246 -23.44 4.81 -21.63
N LYS A 247 -24.58 4.11 -21.76
CA LYS A 247 -25.16 3.67 -23.03
C LYS A 247 -26.33 4.54 -23.52
N MET A 248 -26.94 5.29 -22.59
CA MET A 248 -27.99 6.26 -22.91
C MET A 248 -27.42 7.48 -23.62
#